data_09a83ccf8bdbfb932535a2cff0cbf265
#
_entry.id   09a83ccf8bdbfb932535a2cff0cbf265
#
_cell.length_a   1.000
_cell.length_b   1.000
_cell.length_c   1.000
_cell.angle_alpha   90.00
_cell.angle_beta   90.00
_cell.angle_gamma   90.00
#
_symmetry.space_group_name_H-M   'P 1'
#
loop_
_entity.id
_entity.type
_entity.pdbx_description
1 polymer ?
#
loop_
_entity_poly.entity_id
_entity_poly.type
_entity_poly.pdbx_seq_one_letter_code
_entity_poly.pdbx_strand_id
1 'polypeptide(L)'
;MRTRSLSRHTAVTMSGRLSGCRLTSRVRRLILPTIGIGLTCALGAAVWFLLPVLAVGVGHKAKVLCSGVFVSKRTPTAVLADLQVDDLSVLQYVNASIDTVAHTVTARALGIERRAVYREGLGCALALDNLTPPQLPGSDREPEVATGFSESGGLTPTERAVAGHPRARLDAAVARAFDEPDPRYPRRTRAVVVMQGGRIIAERYAAGIGPDTALAGWSMSKSVMNALVGVLIREGLLAVDAPAPIPEWHQPGDPRAGITLDPLLRMSSGLRFDENQDSPRSDVMRMLSRVGDIAGFVTSRDAAFAPGAHWEYANAGSNIISVAIRNVLHDRSTYLAFPKRVLFDPLGMSSAVLETDAAGTFIGSSYVYATARDWARFGMLYLRDGFWNGARILPPGWVDYTRTPAPADEAKRYGAHFWLEIPLEYAGSNPRLPVPALHAAGHEGQFVTIVPSRDLVIVRLGRTRYPHAWDQAAFVRDVLASVERATQ
;
A
#
# COMPACT_ATOMS: atom_id res chain seq x y z
N MET A 1 50.76 59.16 45.97
CA MET A 1 51.37 59.08 47.32
C MET A 1 51.59 57.60 47.64
N ARG A 2 52.84 57.23 47.93
CA ARG A 2 53.33 55.93 48.45
C ARG A 2 53.15 54.68 47.61
N THR A 3 54.08 54.19 46.81
CA THR A 3 55.39 53.50 46.99
C THR A 3 55.40 52.26 47.86
N ARG A 4 56.01 51.26 47.22
CA ARG A 4 56.73 50.07 47.78
C ARG A 4 55.91 48.74 47.56
N SER A 5 56.52 47.58 47.20
CA SER A 5 57.94 47.19 47.10
C SER A 5 57.98 45.82 46.39
N LEU A 6 59.08 45.57 45.75
CA LEU A 6 59.55 44.31 45.17
C LEU A 6 59.53 43.13 46.16
N SER A 7 59.18 41.94 45.71
CA SER A 7 59.92 40.74 46.12
C SER A 7 59.96 39.70 45.00
N ARG A 8 61.17 39.27 44.71
CA ARG A 8 61.53 38.18 43.79
C ARG A 8 61.10 36.85 44.38
N HIS A 9 60.44 35.98 43.61
CA HIS A 9 60.48 34.55 43.90
C HIS A 9 60.73 33.74 42.62
N THR A 10 61.85 33.10 42.70
CA THR A 10 62.46 31.94 42.07
C THR A 10 61.53 31.09 41.16
N ALA A 11 62.01 31.01 39.93
CA ALA A 11 61.46 29.97 38.95
C ALA A 11 61.98 28.60 39.37
N VAL A 12 61.05 27.71 39.71
CA VAL A 12 61.31 26.26 39.83
C VAL A 12 60.89 25.62 38.55
N THR A 13 61.84 25.26 37.71
CA THR A 13 61.65 24.41 36.53
C THR A 13 61.42 22.99 37.00
N MET A 14 60.18 22.57 37.05
CA MET A 14 59.80 21.14 37.10
C MET A 14 59.78 20.52 35.70
N SER A 15 60.90 19.91 35.33
CA SER A 15 60.96 18.99 34.20
C SER A 15 60.25 17.68 34.57
N GLY A 16 58.96 17.62 34.38
CA GLY A 16 58.21 16.37 34.48
C GLY A 16 58.54 15.47 33.30
N ARG A 17 59.38 14.48 33.48
CA ARG A 17 59.52 13.36 32.53
C ARG A 17 58.19 12.63 32.45
N LEU A 18 57.51 12.74 31.33
CA LEU A 18 56.43 11.82 30.97
C LEU A 18 57.02 10.41 30.88
N SER A 19 56.89 9.64 31.95
CA SER A 19 57.20 8.21 31.95
C SER A 19 56.22 7.53 30.98
N GLY A 20 56.69 7.25 29.76
CA GLY A 20 55.97 6.45 28.82
C GLY A 20 55.67 5.09 29.44
N CYS A 21 54.44 4.85 29.82
CA CYS A 21 53.93 3.56 30.25
C CYS A 21 54.09 2.57 29.10
N ARG A 22 55.23 1.90 29.00
CA ARG A 22 55.44 0.80 28.06
C ARG A 22 54.64 -0.39 28.56
N LEU A 23 53.46 -0.63 27.97
CA LEU A 23 52.70 -1.85 28.15
C LEU A 23 53.62 -3.06 27.95
N THR A 24 53.72 -3.94 28.92
CA THR A 24 54.56 -5.14 28.85
C THR A 24 54.13 -6.01 27.68
N SER A 25 55.06 -6.73 27.05
CA SER A 25 54.82 -7.57 25.87
C SER A 25 53.71 -8.61 26.07
N ARG A 26 53.46 -9.04 27.30
CA ARG A 26 52.35 -9.95 27.68
C ARG A 26 50.98 -9.27 27.59
N VAL A 27 50.85 -8.03 28.01
CA VAL A 27 49.61 -7.24 27.93
C VAL A 27 49.26 -6.91 26.47
N ARG A 28 50.26 -6.59 25.65
CA ARG A 28 50.04 -6.39 24.20
C ARG A 28 49.58 -7.67 23.47
N ARG A 29 50.09 -8.84 23.89
CA ARG A 29 49.69 -10.14 23.29
C ARG A 29 48.23 -10.55 23.60
N LEU A 30 47.62 -10.01 24.67
CA LEU A 30 46.22 -10.24 25.05
C LEU A 30 45.27 -9.17 24.50
N ILE A 31 45.71 -7.89 24.49
CA ILE A 31 44.86 -6.77 24.05
C ILE A 31 44.59 -6.81 22.52
N LEU A 32 45.60 -7.11 21.71
CA LEU A 32 45.44 -7.13 20.25
C LEU A 32 44.37 -8.18 19.77
N PRO A 33 44.39 -9.44 20.23
CA PRO A 33 43.35 -10.39 19.82
C PRO A 33 41.97 -10.05 20.39
N THR A 34 41.86 -9.47 21.62
CA THR A 34 40.57 -9.06 22.15
C THR A 34 39.97 -7.86 21.38
N ILE A 35 40.77 -6.90 20.96
CA ILE A 35 40.33 -5.81 20.08
C ILE A 35 39.90 -6.39 18.70
N GLY A 36 40.70 -7.32 18.15
CA GLY A 36 40.39 -8.00 16.90
C GLY A 36 39.06 -8.72 16.96
N ILE A 37 38.79 -9.52 18.00
CA ILE A 37 37.53 -10.22 18.22
C ILE A 37 36.39 -9.19 18.39
N GLY A 38 36.59 -8.13 19.18
CA GLY A 38 35.61 -7.08 19.37
C GLY A 38 35.21 -6.39 18.07
N LEU A 39 36.18 -6.05 17.21
CA LEU A 39 35.94 -5.47 15.89
C LEU A 39 35.21 -6.44 14.94
N THR A 40 35.61 -7.73 14.95
CA THR A 40 34.95 -8.73 14.13
C THR A 40 33.50 -8.96 14.56
N CYS A 41 33.24 -9.02 15.86
CA CYS A 41 31.88 -9.11 16.40
C CYS A 41 31.03 -7.85 16.06
N ALA A 42 31.61 -6.66 16.19
CA ALA A 42 30.95 -5.41 15.84
C ALA A 42 30.63 -5.32 14.34
N LEU A 43 31.58 -5.74 13.47
CA LEU A 43 31.37 -5.82 12.04
C LEU A 43 30.30 -6.86 11.69
N GLY A 44 30.36 -8.05 12.31
CA GLY A 44 29.34 -9.09 12.14
C GLY A 44 27.94 -8.60 12.55
N ALA A 45 27.83 -7.91 13.67
CA ALA A 45 26.56 -7.31 14.11
C ALA A 45 26.10 -6.21 13.14
N ALA A 46 26.98 -5.32 12.69
CA ALA A 46 26.64 -4.29 11.72
C ALA A 46 26.13 -4.88 10.39
N VAL A 47 26.81 -5.90 9.87
CA VAL A 47 26.39 -6.65 8.68
C VAL A 47 25.04 -7.31 8.91
N TRP A 48 24.85 -7.95 10.06
CA TRP A 48 23.60 -8.60 10.42
C TRP A 48 22.40 -7.64 10.46
N PHE A 49 22.57 -6.42 10.96
CA PHE A 49 21.49 -5.42 11.00
C PHE A 49 21.32 -4.67 9.68
N LEU A 50 22.40 -4.33 8.99
CA LEU A 50 22.38 -3.46 7.81
C LEU A 50 21.91 -4.20 6.54
N LEU A 51 22.33 -5.45 6.32
CA LEU A 51 21.99 -6.17 5.09
C LEU A 51 20.49 -6.35 4.87
N PRO A 52 19.66 -6.70 5.86
CA PRO A 52 18.22 -6.78 5.67
C PRO A 52 17.57 -5.42 5.32
N VAL A 53 18.01 -4.33 5.96
CA VAL A 53 17.54 -2.96 5.66
C VAL A 53 17.85 -2.59 4.21
N LEU A 54 19.09 -2.82 3.79
CA LEU A 54 19.53 -2.57 2.40
C LEU A 54 18.76 -3.42 1.40
N ALA A 55 18.56 -4.71 1.71
CA ALA A 55 17.84 -5.62 0.81
C ALA A 55 16.38 -5.19 0.59
N VAL A 56 15.71 -4.73 1.66
CA VAL A 56 14.37 -4.14 1.57
C VAL A 56 14.40 -2.86 0.74
N GLY A 57 15.31 -1.93 1.05
CA GLY A 57 15.41 -0.66 0.34
C GLY A 57 15.71 -0.83 -1.15
N VAL A 58 16.62 -1.75 -1.52
CA VAL A 58 16.95 -2.04 -2.91
C VAL A 58 15.75 -2.64 -3.65
N GLY A 59 15.05 -3.62 -3.03
CA GLY A 59 13.85 -4.22 -3.62
C GLY A 59 12.71 -3.19 -3.77
N HIS A 60 12.43 -2.43 -2.73
CA HIS A 60 11.41 -1.39 -2.74
C HIS A 60 11.69 -0.34 -3.82
N LYS A 61 12.92 0.19 -3.88
CA LYS A 61 13.28 1.21 -4.89
C LYS A 61 13.15 0.68 -6.31
N ALA A 62 13.63 -0.54 -6.59
CA ALA A 62 13.47 -1.15 -7.92
C ALA A 62 12.00 -1.27 -8.30
N LYS A 63 11.16 -1.80 -7.38
CA LYS A 63 9.74 -2.07 -7.60
C LYS A 63 8.93 -0.79 -7.81
N VAL A 64 9.03 0.17 -6.89
CA VAL A 64 8.25 1.41 -6.93
C VAL A 64 8.67 2.32 -8.08
N LEU A 65 9.98 2.39 -8.37
CA LEU A 65 10.47 3.16 -9.52
C LEU A 65 9.99 2.55 -10.84
N CYS A 66 10.01 1.22 -10.98
CA CYS A 66 9.49 0.53 -12.15
C CYS A 66 8.00 0.82 -12.35
N SER A 67 7.17 0.62 -11.33
CA SER A 67 5.73 0.86 -11.43
C SER A 67 5.41 2.35 -11.62
N GLY A 68 6.15 3.24 -10.98
CA GLY A 68 5.98 4.69 -11.15
C GLY A 68 6.31 5.19 -12.57
N VAL A 69 7.30 4.57 -13.22
CA VAL A 69 7.69 4.95 -14.59
C VAL A 69 6.80 4.27 -15.63
N PHE A 70 6.63 2.95 -15.54
CA PHE A 70 5.99 2.20 -16.62
C PHE A 70 4.47 2.03 -16.45
N VAL A 71 3.96 1.90 -15.22
CA VAL A 71 2.51 1.80 -14.96
C VAL A 71 1.89 3.19 -14.82
N SER A 72 2.46 4.04 -13.95
CA SER A 72 1.95 5.39 -13.73
C SER A 72 2.32 6.37 -14.85
N LYS A 73 3.19 5.98 -15.78
CA LYS A 73 3.71 6.81 -16.89
C LYS A 73 4.29 8.16 -16.44
N ARG A 74 4.87 8.18 -15.24
CA ARG A 74 5.49 9.37 -14.64
C ARG A 74 6.97 9.48 -15.04
N THR A 75 7.49 10.68 -15.04
CA THR A 75 8.92 10.87 -15.31
C THR A 75 9.78 10.23 -14.22
N PRO A 76 10.94 9.63 -14.57
CA PRO A 76 11.86 9.09 -13.58
C PRO A 76 12.22 10.08 -12.47
N THR A 77 12.46 11.34 -12.80
CA THR A 77 12.78 12.40 -11.86
C THR A 77 11.66 12.60 -10.83
N ALA A 78 10.39 12.62 -11.27
CA ALA A 78 9.26 12.81 -10.38
C ALA A 78 9.07 11.61 -9.43
N VAL A 79 9.30 10.37 -9.91
CA VAL A 79 9.21 9.17 -9.06
C VAL A 79 10.38 9.10 -8.08
N LEU A 80 11.60 9.45 -8.52
CA LEU A 80 12.77 9.52 -7.63
C LEU A 80 12.61 10.57 -6.55
N ALA A 81 12.04 11.75 -6.88
CA ALA A 81 11.74 12.78 -5.89
C ALA A 81 10.74 12.29 -4.83
N ASP A 82 9.75 11.48 -5.23
CA ASP A 82 8.84 10.84 -4.28
C ASP A 82 9.58 9.85 -3.37
N LEU A 83 10.48 9.03 -3.90
CA LEU A 83 11.26 8.06 -3.14
C LEU A 83 12.27 8.68 -2.17
N GLN A 84 12.71 9.93 -2.40
CA GLN A 84 13.59 10.66 -1.47
C GLN A 84 12.89 11.02 -0.15
N VAL A 85 11.57 11.10 -0.18
CA VAL A 85 10.74 11.47 0.97
C VAL A 85 9.91 10.30 1.50
N ASP A 86 10.26 9.10 1.05
CA ASP A 86 9.68 7.83 1.49
C ASP A 86 10.05 7.51 2.95
N ASP A 87 9.29 6.62 3.57
CA ASP A 87 9.53 6.19 4.96
C ASP A 87 10.86 5.45 5.13
N LEU A 88 11.34 4.82 4.05
CA LEU A 88 12.59 4.08 4.06
C LEU A 88 13.80 5.01 3.81
N SER A 89 14.34 5.60 4.87
CA SER A 89 15.50 6.50 4.78
C SER A 89 16.73 5.88 4.08
N VAL A 90 16.84 4.56 4.03
CA VAL A 90 17.89 3.84 3.32
C VAL A 90 17.88 4.07 1.79
N LEU A 91 16.74 4.49 1.22
CA LEU A 91 16.60 4.69 -0.23
C LEU A 91 17.55 5.75 -0.80
N GLN A 92 18.01 6.71 0.01
CA GLN A 92 19.00 7.71 -0.42
C GLN A 92 20.37 7.07 -0.76
N TYR A 93 20.70 5.90 -0.21
CA TYR A 93 21.96 5.18 -0.44
C TYR A 93 21.83 4.10 -1.52
N VAL A 94 20.66 3.95 -2.13
CA VAL A 94 20.39 2.98 -3.19
C VAL A 94 20.47 3.68 -4.53
N ASN A 95 21.37 3.24 -5.40
CA ASN A 95 21.42 3.68 -6.79
C ASN A 95 20.41 2.89 -7.64
N ALA A 96 19.84 3.54 -8.66
CA ALA A 96 18.94 2.87 -9.58
C ALA A 96 19.21 3.30 -11.01
N SER A 97 19.07 2.36 -11.95
CA SER A 97 19.12 2.59 -13.40
C SER A 97 17.85 2.06 -14.05
N ILE A 98 17.40 2.77 -15.08
CA ILE A 98 16.19 2.44 -15.84
C ILE A 98 16.62 2.11 -17.26
N ASP A 99 16.19 0.95 -17.75
CA ASP A 99 16.29 0.55 -19.15
C ASP A 99 14.90 0.64 -19.76
N THR A 100 14.70 1.67 -20.60
CA THR A 100 13.40 1.93 -21.24
C THR A 100 13.14 1.00 -22.43
N VAL A 101 14.15 0.36 -22.99
CA VAL A 101 14.03 -0.61 -24.08
C VAL A 101 13.65 -1.97 -23.54
N ALA A 102 14.37 -2.42 -22.50
CA ALA A 102 14.07 -3.69 -21.84
C ALA A 102 12.92 -3.57 -20.81
N HIS A 103 12.35 -2.36 -20.60
CA HIS A 103 11.34 -2.08 -19.60
C HIS A 103 11.71 -2.59 -18.19
N THR A 104 12.94 -2.30 -17.75
CA THR A 104 13.43 -2.78 -16.46
C THR A 104 14.03 -1.67 -15.62
N VAL A 105 13.97 -1.87 -14.30
CA VAL A 105 14.66 -1.03 -13.33
C VAL A 105 15.58 -1.90 -12.49
N THR A 106 16.84 -1.53 -12.41
CA THR A 106 17.83 -2.20 -11.56
C THR A 106 18.27 -1.26 -10.45
N ALA A 107 18.13 -1.70 -9.20
CA ALA A 107 18.59 -0.96 -8.03
C ALA A 107 19.74 -1.71 -7.34
N ARG A 108 20.71 -0.94 -6.78
CA ARG A 108 21.94 -1.49 -6.20
C ARG A 108 22.38 -0.71 -4.96
N ALA A 109 22.86 -1.43 -3.95
CA ALA A 109 23.57 -0.88 -2.80
C ALA A 109 24.49 -1.93 -2.16
N LEU A 110 25.74 -1.60 -1.88
CA LEU A 110 26.70 -2.46 -1.18
C LEU A 110 26.71 -3.95 -1.63
N GLY A 111 26.74 -4.19 -2.93
CA GLY A 111 26.75 -5.53 -3.50
C GLY A 111 25.40 -6.24 -3.60
N ILE A 112 24.34 -5.64 -3.05
CA ILE A 112 22.97 -6.13 -3.24
C ILE A 112 22.41 -5.51 -4.52
N GLU A 113 21.87 -6.35 -5.40
CA GLU A 113 21.18 -5.93 -6.62
C GLU A 113 19.77 -6.52 -6.64
N ARG A 114 18.79 -5.72 -7.12
CA ARG A 114 17.43 -6.17 -7.43
C ARG A 114 16.98 -5.55 -8.75
N ARG A 115 16.31 -6.36 -9.53
CA ARG A 115 15.76 -5.96 -10.83
C ARG A 115 14.25 -6.10 -10.79
N ALA A 116 13.54 -5.04 -11.20
CA ALA A 116 12.11 -5.08 -11.49
C ALA A 116 11.89 -5.09 -13.00
N VAL A 117 10.95 -5.90 -13.46
CA VAL A 117 10.60 -6.07 -14.88
C VAL A 117 9.15 -5.64 -15.07
N TYR A 118 8.90 -4.71 -15.98
CA TYR A 118 7.55 -4.34 -16.39
C TYR A 118 7.01 -5.33 -17.41
N ARG A 119 5.74 -5.61 -17.31
CA ARG A 119 4.98 -6.47 -18.23
C ARG A 119 3.65 -5.81 -18.50
N GLU A 120 3.30 -5.70 -19.76
CA GLU A 120 2.04 -5.09 -20.16
C GLU A 120 0.84 -5.81 -19.53
N GLY A 121 -0.10 -5.03 -19.00
CA GLY A 121 -1.29 -5.55 -18.29
C GLY A 121 -1.04 -6.18 -16.91
N LEU A 122 0.23 -6.51 -16.57
CA LEU A 122 0.61 -7.10 -15.28
C LEU A 122 1.52 -6.20 -14.43
N GLY A 123 1.89 -5.02 -14.94
CA GLY A 123 2.77 -4.09 -14.23
C GLY A 123 4.17 -4.65 -13.94
N CYS A 124 4.77 -4.20 -12.86
CA CYS A 124 6.13 -4.56 -12.50
C CYS A 124 6.21 -5.71 -11.49
N ALA A 125 7.16 -6.63 -11.67
CA ALA A 125 7.54 -7.63 -10.67
C ALA A 125 9.04 -7.56 -10.37
N LEU A 126 9.42 -7.81 -9.12
CA LEU A 126 10.82 -8.07 -8.78
C LEU A 126 11.23 -9.44 -9.31
N ALA A 127 12.28 -9.50 -10.11
CA ALA A 127 12.89 -10.76 -10.52
C ALA A 127 13.73 -11.29 -9.36
N LEU A 128 13.19 -12.24 -8.62
CA LEU A 128 13.76 -12.85 -7.43
C LEU A 128 13.78 -14.36 -7.57
N ASP A 129 14.64 -15.03 -6.78
CA ASP A 129 14.71 -16.48 -6.67
C ASP A 129 14.94 -17.19 -8.02
N ASN A 130 15.64 -16.52 -8.98
CA ASN A 130 15.86 -16.98 -10.35
C ASN A 130 14.57 -17.24 -11.15
N LEU A 131 13.45 -16.71 -10.68
CA LEU A 131 12.17 -16.80 -11.39
C LEU A 131 12.07 -15.73 -12.48
N THR A 132 11.52 -16.12 -13.62
CA THR A 132 11.18 -15.19 -14.70
C THR A 132 9.71 -14.79 -14.58
N PRO A 133 9.41 -13.52 -14.32
CA PRO A 133 8.02 -13.07 -14.23
C PRO A 133 7.23 -13.37 -15.51
N PRO A 134 5.99 -13.90 -15.40
CA PRO A 134 5.20 -14.28 -16.57
C PRO A 134 4.78 -13.09 -17.40
N GLN A 135 4.52 -13.32 -18.68
CA GLN A 135 3.88 -12.40 -19.61
C GLN A 135 2.41 -12.78 -19.80
N LEU A 136 1.55 -11.81 -20.14
CA LEU A 136 0.22 -12.12 -20.65
C LEU A 136 0.33 -12.60 -22.11
N PRO A 137 -0.31 -13.71 -22.48
CA PRO A 137 -0.40 -14.10 -23.88
C PRO A 137 -1.24 -13.07 -24.65
N GLY A 138 -0.65 -12.41 -25.66
CA GLY A 138 -1.36 -11.61 -26.69
C GLY A 138 -2.33 -10.56 -26.15
N SER A 139 -1.84 -9.40 -25.73
CA SER A 139 -2.68 -8.26 -25.36
C SER A 139 -3.00 -7.33 -26.54
N ASP A 140 -3.17 -7.86 -27.75
CA ASP A 140 -3.35 -7.09 -28.99
C ASP A 140 -4.77 -6.54 -29.23
N ARG A 141 -5.66 -6.60 -28.23
CA ARG A 141 -6.98 -5.97 -28.34
C ARG A 141 -6.95 -4.59 -27.71
N GLU A 142 -7.22 -3.57 -28.55
CA GLU A 142 -7.58 -2.24 -28.03
C GLU A 142 -8.79 -2.37 -27.07
N PRO A 143 -8.75 -1.70 -25.90
CA PRO A 143 -9.86 -1.74 -24.98
C PRO A 143 -11.09 -1.09 -25.63
N GLU A 144 -12.19 -1.83 -25.73
CA GLU A 144 -13.48 -1.29 -26.05
C GLU A 144 -13.89 -0.34 -24.93
N VAL A 145 -13.86 0.95 -25.21
CA VAL A 145 -14.18 2.01 -24.23
C VAL A 145 -15.65 1.87 -23.87
N ALA A 146 -15.92 1.35 -22.68
CA ALA A 146 -17.28 1.31 -22.12
C ALA A 146 -17.79 2.76 -21.94
N THR A 147 -18.56 3.25 -22.91
CA THR A 147 -19.22 4.55 -22.91
C THR A 147 -20.40 4.53 -21.94
N GLY A 148 -20.14 4.67 -20.64
CA GLY A 148 -21.19 4.63 -19.61
C GLY A 148 -21.10 5.77 -18.57
N PHE A 149 -20.12 6.65 -18.67
CA PHE A 149 -20.01 7.82 -17.82
C PHE A 149 -20.11 9.11 -18.63
N SER A 150 -21.07 9.98 -18.25
CA SER A 150 -21.02 11.37 -18.67
C SER A 150 -19.85 12.06 -17.97
N GLU A 151 -18.75 12.27 -18.68
CA GLU A 151 -17.53 12.90 -18.18
C GLU A 151 -17.70 14.38 -17.82
N SER A 152 -18.82 15.01 -18.11
CA SER A 152 -19.01 16.42 -17.84
C SER A 152 -20.48 16.82 -17.65
N GLY A 153 -20.90 16.87 -16.39
CA GLY A 153 -21.92 17.80 -15.93
C GLY A 153 -21.27 19.04 -15.29
N GLY A 154 -20.19 19.53 -15.86
CA GLY A 154 -19.48 20.69 -15.33
C GLY A 154 -20.23 21.99 -15.63
N LEU A 155 -20.68 22.69 -14.59
CA LEU A 155 -21.10 24.11 -14.68
C LEU A 155 -19.93 24.98 -15.20
N THR A 156 -20.24 26.02 -15.92
CA THR A 156 -19.27 26.99 -16.42
C THR A 156 -18.52 27.71 -15.27
N PRO A 157 -17.33 28.27 -15.50
CA PRO A 157 -16.59 29.02 -14.46
C PRO A 157 -17.39 30.12 -13.78
N THR A 158 -18.35 30.73 -14.47
CA THR A 158 -19.18 31.83 -13.95
C THR A 158 -20.23 31.34 -12.94
N GLU A 159 -20.77 30.13 -13.11
CA GLU A 159 -21.73 29.53 -12.16
C GLU A 159 -21.04 29.02 -10.88
N ARG A 160 -19.71 28.88 -10.88
CA ARG A 160 -18.89 28.46 -9.71
C ARG A 160 -18.62 29.58 -8.71
N ALA A 161 -18.83 30.84 -9.08
CA ALA A 161 -18.30 32.00 -8.36
C ALA A 161 -19.19 32.56 -7.24
N VAL A 162 -20.39 32.01 -7.01
CA VAL A 162 -21.28 32.54 -5.96
C VAL A 162 -20.84 32.03 -4.60
N ALA A 163 -20.27 32.91 -3.78
CA ALA A 163 -19.88 32.61 -2.41
C ALA A 163 -21.10 32.12 -1.60
N GLY A 164 -21.00 30.92 -0.99
CA GLY A 164 -22.09 30.32 -0.20
C GLY A 164 -22.92 29.26 -0.92
N HIS A 165 -22.77 29.10 -2.25
CA HIS A 165 -23.39 28.01 -2.98
C HIS A 165 -22.80 26.65 -2.53
N PRO A 166 -23.59 25.53 -2.43
CA PRO A 166 -23.08 24.21 -2.08
C PRO A 166 -21.85 23.81 -2.90
N ARG A 167 -21.84 24.14 -4.19
CA ARG A 167 -20.70 23.90 -5.09
C ARG A 167 -19.43 24.63 -4.65
N ALA A 168 -19.52 25.91 -4.26
CA ALA A 168 -18.36 26.67 -3.78
C ALA A 168 -17.78 26.08 -2.48
N ARG A 169 -18.63 25.53 -1.60
CA ARG A 169 -18.18 24.84 -0.39
C ARG A 169 -17.45 23.54 -0.71
N LEU A 170 -17.96 22.77 -1.67
CA LEU A 170 -17.31 21.54 -2.12
C LEU A 170 -15.94 21.85 -2.75
N ASP A 171 -15.87 22.82 -3.66
CA ASP A 171 -14.63 23.22 -4.31
C ASP A 171 -13.60 23.71 -3.26
N ALA A 172 -14.04 24.44 -2.23
CA ALA A 172 -13.19 24.85 -1.13
C ALA A 172 -12.73 23.66 -0.26
N ALA A 173 -13.60 22.69 0.04
CA ALA A 173 -13.22 21.48 0.76
C ALA A 173 -12.17 20.67 -0.01
N VAL A 174 -12.38 20.49 -1.31
CA VAL A 174 -11.41 19.81 -2.21
C VAL A 174 -10.10 20.60 -2.30
N ALA A 175 -10.17 21.94 -2.38
CA ALA A 175 -8.97 22.79 -2.41
C ALA A 175 -8.12 22.61 -1.14
N ARG A 176 -8.75 22.65 0.03
CA ARG A 176 -8.08 22.47 1.34
C ARG A 176 -7.39 21.10 1.50
N ALA A 177 -7.83 20.08 0.77
CA ALA A 177 -7.16 18.78 0.78
C ALA A 177 -5.73 18.84 0.22
N PHE A 178 -5.39 19.87 -0.57
CA PHE A 178 -4.08 20.10 -1.17
C PHE A 178 -3.23 21.13 -0.41
N ASP A 179 -3.78 21.73 0.66
CA ASP A 179 -3.02 22.65 1.50
C ASP A 179 -1.97 21.88 2.31
N GLU A 180 -0.81 22.48 2.48
CA GLU A 180 0.30 21.96 3.27
C GLU A 180 0.49 22.83 4.54
N PRO A 181 -0.37 22.66 5.58
CA PRO A 181 -0.40 23.56 6.72
C PRO A 181 0.85 23.47 7.60
N ASP A 182 1.53 22.32 7.61
CA ASP A 182 2.79 22.13 8.31
C ASP A 182 3.83 21.49 7.38
N PRO A 183 4.86 22.26 6.96
CA PRO A 183 5.90 21.74 6.06
C PRO A 183 6.70 20.55 6.63
N ARG A 184 6.70 20.35 7.96
CA ARG A 184 7.38 19.22 8.62
C ARG A 184 6.61 17.92 8.42
N TYR A 185 5.29 18.01 8.26
CA TYR A 185 4.36 16.90 8.10
C TYR A 185 3.46 17.11 6.87
N PRO A 186 4.02 17.05 5.66
CA PRO A 186 3.27 17.36 4.45
C PRO A 186 2.23 16.28 4.14
N ARG A 187 1.05 16.71 3.71
CA ARG A 187 -0.07 15.85 3.30
C ARG A 187 0.16 15.17 1.97
N ARG A 188 0.78 15.87 1.05
CA ARG A 188 1.09 15.41 -0.32
C ARG A 188 -0.09 14.75 -1.01
N THR A 189 -1.26 15.38 -0.95
CA THR A 189 -2.41 14.95 -1.73
C THR A 189 -2.10 15.03 -3.21
N ARG A 190 -2.37 13.94 -3.95
CA ARG A 190 -2.09 13.80 -5.38
C ARG A 190 -3.33 13.97 -6.23
N ALA A 191 -4.43 13.36 -5.81
CA ALA A 191 -5.70 13.44 -6.50
C ALA A 191 -6.87 13.36 -5.52
N VAL A 192 -7.92 14.11 -5.79
CA VAL A 192 -9.23 14.00 -5.16
C VAL A 192 -10.25 13.91 -6.27
N VAL A 193 -11.18 12.95 -6.17
CA VAL A 193 -12.37 12.84 -7.01
C VAL A 193 -13.57 12.64 -6.11
N VAL A 194 -14.62 13.45 -6.31
CA VAL A 194 -15.91 13.32 -5.63
C VAL A 194 -16.96 13.03 -6.69
N MET A 195 -17.65 11.91 -6.52
CA MET A 195 -18.69 11.44 -7.44
C MET A 195 -20.01 11.31 -6.70
N GLN A 196 -21.09 11.89 -7.23
CA GLN A 196 -22.45 11.77 -6.70
C GLN A 196 -23.44 11.45 -7.84
N GLY A 197 -24.36 10.54 -7.62
CA GLY A 197 -25.34 10.15 -8.64
C GLY A 197 -24.70 9.58 -9.90
N GLY A 198 -23.51 8.98 -9.80
CA GLY A 198 -22.76 8.48 -10.96
C GLY A 198 -22.05 9.56 -11.78
N ARG A 199 -21.99 10.81 -11.30
CA ARG A 199 -21.31 11.94 -11.97
C ARG A 199 -20.20 12.49 -11.11
N ILE A 200 -19.07 12.86 -11.74
CA ILE A 200 -17.99 13.60 -11.06
C ILE A 200 -18.50 15.03 -10.80
N ILE A 201 -18.66 15.36 -9.53
CA ILE A 201 -19.08 16.68 -9.09
C ILE A 201 -17.92 17.58 -8.66
N ALA A 202 -16.77 17.02 -8.29
CA ALA A 202 -15.53 17.75 -8.09
C ALA A 202 -14.33 16.83 -8.32
N GLU A 203 -13.26 17.37 -8.91
CA GLU A 203 -11.97 16.70 -9.00
C GLU A 203 -10.84 17.71 -9.00
N ARG A 204 -9.70 17.30 -8.43
CA ARG A 204 -8.48 18.12 -8.41
C ARG A 204 -7.26 17.22 -8.36
N TYR A 205 -6.20 17.65 -9.02
CA TYR A 205 -4.93 16.93 -9.12
C TYR A 205 -3.77 17.85 -8.75
N ALA A 206 -2.74 17.29 -8.12
CA ALA A 206 -1.50 17.99 -7.83
C ALA A 206 -0.67 18.22 -9.11
N ALA A 207 0.28 19.13 -9.06
CA ALA A 207 1.21 19.36 -10.17
C ALA A 207 1.89 18.05 -10.60
N GLY A 208 1.92 17.79 -11.91
CA GLY A 208 2.48 16.58 -12.51
C GLY A 208 1.64 15.31 -12.36
N ILE A 209 0.43 15.43 -11.84
CA ILE A 209 -0.57 14.36 -11.76
C ILE A 209 -1.80 14.80 -12.55
N GLY A 210 -2.38 13.92 -13.34
CA GLY A 210 -3.58 14.18 -14.12
C GLY A 210 -4.65 13.10 -13.94
N PRO A 211 -5.80 13.27 -14.61
CA PRO A 211 -6.90 12.31 -14.56
C PRO A 211 -6.51 10.90 -15.03
N ASP A 212 -5.49 10.80 -15.89
CA ASP A 212 -5.01 9.55 -16.49
C ASP A 212 -3.78 8.98 -15.76
N THR A 213 -3.35 9.61 -14.67
CA THR A 213 -2.21 9.10 -13.88
C THR A 213 -2.67 8.01 -12.94
N ALA A 214 -2.29 6.77 -13.22
CA ALA A 214 -2.50 5.65 -12.31
C ALA A 214 -1.58 5.77 -11.09
N LEU A 215 -2.12 5.67 -9.89
CA LEU A 215 -1.38 5.76 -8.63
C LEU A 215 -1.58 4.47 -7.82
N ALA A 216 -0.58 4.14 -6.99
CA ALA A 216 -0.65 2.97 -6.12
C ALA A 216 -1.81 3.11 -5.12
N GLY A 217 -2.68 2.11 -5.07
CA GLY A 217 -3.75 2.03 -4.09
C GLY A 217 -3.32 1.44 -2.75
N TRP A 218 -2.12 0.83 -2.72
CA TRP A 218 -1.64 0.08 -1.56
C TRP A 218 -2.71 -0.91 -1.07
N SER A 219 -3.04 -0.88 0.23
CA SER A 219 -4.01 -1.82 0.82
C SER A 219 -5.44 -1.68 0.30
N MET A 220 -5.79 -0.68 -0.50
CA MET A 220 -7.06 -0.70 -1.24
C MET A 220 -7.15 -1.90 -2.19
N SER A 221 -6.03 -2.52 -2.54
CA SER A 221 -5.97 -3.79 -3.28
C SER A 221 -6.78 -4.91 -2.62
N LYS A 222 -6.84 -4.93 -1.28
CA LYS A 222 -7.63 -5.91 -0.52
C LYS A 222 -9.12 -5.83 -0.86
N SER A 223 -9.64 -4.63 -1.03
CA SER A 223 -11.02 -4.43 -1.45
C SER A 223 -11.27 -4.91 -2.89
N VAL A 224 -10.27 -4.80 -3.76
CA VAL A 224 -10.32 -5.42 -5.11
C VAL A 224 -10.36 -6.94 -4.99
N MET A 225 -9.58 -7.54 -4.09
CA MET A 225 -9.64 -8.99 -3.85
C MET A 225 -11.01 -9.43 -3.34
N ASN A 226 -11.67 -8.64 -2.48
CA ASN A 226 -13.06 -8.89 -2.08
C ASN A 226 -14.00 -8.93 -3.30
N ALA A 227 -13.89 -7.99 -4.23
CA ALA A 227 -14.69 -7.98 -5.44
C ALA A 227 -14.44 -9.21 -6.31
N LEU A 228 -13.17 -9.61 -6.51
CA LEU A 228 -12.81 -10.79 -7.30
C LEU A 228 -13.34 -12.09 -6.69
N VAL A 229 -13.31 -12.22 -5.36
CA VAL A 229 -13.96 -13.34 -4.64
C VAL A 229 -15.48 -13.31 -4.86
N GLY A 230 -16.10 -12.12 -4.75
CA GLY A 230 -17.52 -11.96 -5.02
C GLY A 230 -17.94 -12.43 -6.42
N VAL A 231 -17.13 -12.12 -7.45
CA VAL A 231 -17.37 -12.61 -8.81
C VAL A 231 -17.32 -14.15 -8.85
N LEU A 232 -16.32 -14.78 -8.25
CA LEU A 232 -16.21 -16.26 -8.26
C LEU A 232 -17.32 -16.94 -7.46
N ILE A 233 -17.81 -16.31 -6.40
CA ILE A 233 -19.00 -16.80 -5.67
C ILE A 233 -20.24 -16.69 -6.53
N ARG A 234 -20.44 -15.59 -7.26
CA ARG A 234 -21.56 -15.46 -8.21
C ARG A 234 -21.50 -16.55 -9.31
N GLU A 235 -20.30 -16.93 -9.73
CA GLU A 235 -20.07 -17.98 -10.71
C GLU A 235 -20.17 -19.40 -10.12
N GLY A 236 -20.38 -19.53 -8.81
CA GLY A 236 -20.48 -20.82 -8.12
C GLY A 236 -19.15 -21.55 -7.94
N LEU A 237 -18.04 -20.86 -8.14
CA LEU A 237 -16.69 -21.43 -8.08
C LEU A 237 -16.06 -21.35 -6.67
N LEU A 238 -16.55 -20.45 -5.81
CA LEU A 238 -16.12 -20.28 -4.44
C LEU A 238 -17.32 -20.14 -3.49
N ALA A 239 -17.10 -20.43 -2.21
CA ALA A 239 -18.05 -20.13 -1.12
C ALA A 239 -17.26 -19.60 0.07
N VAL A 240 -17.83 -18.63 0.83
CA VAL A 240 -17.11 -17.99 1.95
C VAL A 240 -16.88 -18.92 3.12
N ASP A 241 -17.77 -19.88 3.32
CA ASP A 241 -17.81 -20.87 4.41
C ASP A 241 -17.16 -22.21 4.06
N ALA A 242 -16.78 -22.41 2.80
CA ALA A 242 -16.02 -23.58 2.39
C ALA A 242 -14.54 -23.43 2.72
N PRO A 243 -13.83 -24.54 3.03
CA PRO A 243 -12.39 -24.54 3.21
C PRO A 243 -11.68 -23.85 2.04
N ALA A 244 -10.72 -23.00 2.33
CA ALA A 244 -9.95 -22.32 1.32
C ALA A 244 -9.28 -23.35 0.39
N PRO A 245 -9.32 -23.17 -0.94
CA PRO A 245 -8.78 -24.15 -1.89
C PRO A 245 -7.25 -24.05 -1.95
N ILE A 246 -6.60 -24.39 -0.83
CA ILE A 246 -5.16 -24.45 -0.63
C ILE A 246 -4.78 -25.92 -0.38
N PRO A 247 -4.37 -26.67 -1.40
CA PRO A 247 -4.16 -28.11 -1.29
C PRO A 247 -3.18 -28.51 -0.18
N GLU A 248 -2.16 -27.67 0.08
CA GLU A 248 -1.15 -27.92 1.10
C GLU A 248 -1.72 -27.95 2.52
N TRP A 249 -2.88 -27.34 2.76
CA TRP A 249 -3.54 -27.30 4.07
C TRP A 249 -4.45 -28.52 4.34
N HIS A 250 -4.80 -29.28 3.31
CA HIS A 250 -5.74 -30.38 3.42
C HIS A 250 -5.05 -31.72 3.77
N GLN A 251 -3.86 -31.65 4.34
CA GLN A 251 -3.18 -32.84 4.86
C GLN A 251 -3.81 -33.29 6.20
N PRO A 252 -3.84 -34.60 6.49
CA PRO A 252 -4.39 -35.09 7.75
C PRO A 252 -3.70 -34.45 8.97
N GLY A 253 -4.51 -33.82 9.82
CA GLY A 253 -4.03 -33.16 11.06
C GLY A 253 -3.48 -31.76 10.88
N ASP A 254 -3.53 -31.16 9.69
CA ASP A 254 -3.13 -29.76 9.51
C ASP A 254 -4.17 -28.83 10.16
N PRO A 255 -3.78 -28.00 11.14
CA PRO A 255 -4.70 -27.08 11.82
C PRO A 255 -5.28 -26.02 10.88
N ARG A 256 -4.69 -25.80 9.71
CA ARG A 256 -5.13 -24.83 8.71
C ARG A 256 -6.24 -25.36 7.79
N ALA A 257 -6.52 -26.66 7.83
CA ALA A 257 -7.54 -27.29 6.97
C ALA A 257 -8.95 -26.69 7.16
N GLY A 258 -9.23 -26.14 8.35
CA GLY A 258 -10.49 -25.47 8.66
C GLY A 258 -10.55 -23.99 8.31
N ILE A 259 -9.48 -23.39 7.74
CA ILE A 259 -9.50 -21.98 7.35
C ILE A 259 -10.36 -21.83 6.10
N THR A 260 -11.47 -21.07 6.19
CA THR A 260 -12.35 -20.74 5.06
C THR A 260 -12.01 -19.37 4.49
N LEU A 261 -12.69 -18.92 3.43
CA LEU A 261 -12.49 -17.59 2.87
C LEU A 261 -13.00 -16.47 3.80
N ASP A 262 -14.03 -16.73 4.64
CA ASP A 262 -14.57 -15.71 5.54
C ASP A 262 -13.52 -15.15 6.53
N PRO A 263 -12.81 -15.94 7.34
CA PRO A 263 -11.78 -15.42 8.22
C PRO A 263 -10.58 -14.80 7.48
N LEU A 264 -10.27 -15.21 6.24
CA LEU A 264 -9.25 -14.57 5.42
C LEU A 264 -9.68 -13.15 5.00
N LEU A 265 -10.93 -12.99 4.52
CA LEU A 265 -11.51 -11.69 4.16
C LEU A 265 -11.68 -10.77 5.37
N ARG A 266 -11.92 -11.34 6.56
CA ARG A 266 -12.19 -10.60 7.80
C ARG A 266 -10.98 -10.40 8.70
N MET A 267 -9.77 -10.68 8.22
CA MET A 267 -8.53 -10.51 8.99
C MET A 267 -8.49 -11.34 10.29
N SER A 268 -9.06 -12.54 10.26
CA SER A 268 -9.13 -13.44 11.42
C SER A 268 -8.75 -14.89 11.08
N SER A 269 -7.85 -15.08 10.13
CA SER A 269 -7.40 -16.42 9.72
C SER A 269 -6.71 -17.22 10.82
N GLY A 270 -6.16 -16.56 11.84
CA GLY A 270 -5.39 -17.17 12.89
C GLY A 270 -3.96 -17.57 12.50
N LEU A 271 -3.52 -17.26 11.29
CA LEU A 271 -2.15 -17.51 10.84
C LEU A 271 -1.16 -16.52 11.49
N ARG A 272 0.01 -17.02 11.85
CA ARG A 272 1.11 -16.20 12.35
C ARG A 272 1.74 -15.42 11.20
N PHE A 273 1.74 -14.09 11.29
CA PHE A 273 2.37 -13.23 10.30
C PHE A 273 2.83 -11.93 10.95
N ASP A 274 4.11 -11.60 10.83
CA ASP A 274 4.67 -10.37 11.41
C ASP A 274 4.43 -9.18 10.47
N GLU A 275 3.51 -8.30 10.85
CA GLU A 275 3.13 -7.08 10.13
C GLU A 275 3.95 -5.84 10.51
N ASN A 276 4.99 -5.97 11.32
CA ASN A 276 5.82 -4.84 11.75
C ASN A 276 6.58 -4.22 10.57
N GLN A 277 6.07 -3.12 10.03
CA GLN A 277 6.68 -2.41 8.89
C GLN A 277 8.01 -1.72 9.25
N ASP A 278 8.29 -1.48 10.53
CA ASP A 278 9.55 -0.90 10.99
C ASP A 278 10.70 -1.93 11.04
N SER A 279 10.36 -3.21 10.96
CA SER A 279 11.34 -4.30 10.97
C SER A 279 11.63 -4.82 9.56
N PRO A 280 12.86 -4.69 9.04
CA PRO A 280 13.22 -5.21 7.71
C PRO A 280 13.25 -6.76 7.66
N ARG A 281 13.03 -7.42 8.79
CA ARG A 281 12.95 -8.88 8.94
C ARG A 281 11.54 -9.40 9.13
N SER A 282 10.57 -8.52 9.31
CA SER A 282 9.16 -8.91 9.42
C SER A 282 8.69 -9.64 8.15
N ASP A 283 7.64 -10.41 8.30
CA ASP A 283 7.10 -11.17 7.18
C ASP A 283 6.58 -10.25 6.08
N VAL A 284 5.92 -9.15 6.43
CA VAL A 284 5.41 -8.18 5.45
C VAL A 284 6.54 -7.54 4.63
N MET A 285 7.62 -7.08 5.27
CA MET A 285 8.73 -6.45 4.56
C MET A 285 9.53 -7.42 3.71
N ARG A 286 9.68 -8.67 4.17
CA ARG A 286 10.28 -9.75 3.38
C ARG A 286 9.41 -10.10 2.17
N MET A 287 8.11 -10.30 2.38
CA MET A 287 7.16 -10.65 1.34
C MET A 287 7.15 -9.64 0.20
N LEU A 288 7.10 -8.34 0.50
CA LEU A 288 6.98 -7.28 -0.51
C LEU A 288 8.29 -6.95 -1.24
N SER A 289 9.46 -7.33 -0.69
CA SER A 289 10.75 -6.85 -1.22
C SER A 289 11.81 -7.93 -1.45
N ARG A 290 11.61 -9.17 -0.96
CA ARG A 290 12.66 -10.19 -0.93
C ARG A 290 12.19 -11.60 -1.30
N VAL A 291 10.92 -11.81 -1.56
CA VAL A 291 10.31 -13.11 -1.86
C VAL A 291 9.79 -13.09 -3.29
N GLY A 292 10.23 -14.03 -4.12
CA GLY A 292 9.81 -14.17 -5.51
C GLY A 292 8.56 -15.04 -5.68
N ASP A 293 8.29 -15.94 -4.74
CA ASP A 293 7.09 -16.78 -4.65
C ASP A 293 6.31 -16.43 -3.36
N ILE A 294 5.43 -15.45 -3.46
CA ILE A 294 4.57 -15.05 -2.34
C ILE A 294 3.60 -16.16 -1.96
N ALA A 295 3.13 -16.96 -2.94
CA ALA A 295 2.21 -18.07 -2.67
C ALA A 295 2.82 -19.05 -1.67
N GLY A 296 3.97 -19.62 -1.97
CA GLY A 296 4.67 -20.55 -1.07
C GLY A 296 5.00 -19.90 0.28
N PHE A 297 5.35 -18.60 0.26
CA PHE A 297 5.67 -17.87 1.49
C PHE A 297 4.46 -17.74 2.43
N VAL A 298 3.28 -17.32 1.94
CA VAL A 298 2.11 -17.08 2.79
C VAL A 298 1.39 -18.38 3.18
N THR A 299 1.34 -19.37 2.29
CA THR A 299 0.68 -20.65 2.59
C THR A 299 1.49 -21.54 3.55
N SER A 300 2.79 -21.28 3.72
CA SER A 300 3.64 -21.97 4.68
C SER A 300 3.57 -21.41 6.11
N ARG A 301 2.75 -20.39 6.37
CA ARG A 301 2.64 -19.81 7.73
C ARG A 301 1.92 -20.77 8.69
N ASP A 302 2.42 -20.81 9.92
CA ASP A 302 1.83 -21.63 10.99
C ASP A 302 0.52 -21.03 11.49
N ALA A 303 -0.40 -21.88 11.93
CA ALA A 303 -1.57 -21.45 12.70
C ALA A 303 -1.13 -21.08 14.13
N ALA A 304 -1.49 -19.87 14.59
CA ALA A 304 -1.27 -19.39 15.95
C ALA A 304 -2.56 -19.39 16.76
N PHE A 305 -3.70 -19.21 16.10
CA PHE A 305 -5.04 -19.19 16.70
C PHE A 305 -6.00 -20.02 15.86
N ALA A 306 -7.13 -20.40 16.43
CA ALA A 306 -8.22 -20.97 15.66
C ALA A 306 -8.79 -19.93 14.67
N PRO A 307 -9.21 -20.33 13.47
CA PRO A 307 -9.84 -19.41 12.51
C PRO A 307 -11.05 -18.71 13.14
N GLY A 308 -11.13 -17.41 12.99
CA GLY A 308 -12.19 -16.56 13.54
C GLY A 308 -12.02 -16.17 15.02
N ALA A 309 -10.98 -16.66 15.71
CA ALA A 309 -10.80 -16.41 17.15
C ALA A 309 -10.04 -15.12 17.47
N HIS A 310 -9.20 -14.64 16.54
CA HIS A 310 -8.35 -13.47 16.74
C HIS A 310 -8.37 -12.59 15.51
N TRP A 311 -8.59 -11.30 15.71
CA TRP A 311 -8.55 -10.30 14.63
C TRP A 311 -7.19 -9.60 14.63
N GLU A 312 -6.52 -9.64 13.50
CA GLU A 312 -5.27 -8.92 13.28
C GLU A 312 -5.18 -8.51 11.80
N TYR A 313 -5.03 -7.21 11.55
CA TYR A 313 -4.88 -6.73 10.18
C TYR A 313 -3.59 -7.27 9.56
N ALA A 314 -3.72 -8.15 8.56
CA ALA A 314 -2.59 -8.86 7.99
C ALA A 314 -2.63 -8.89 6.45
N ASN A 315 -1.44 -8.72 5.83
CA ASN A 315 -1.28 -8.84 4.39
C ASN A 315 -1.36 -10.30 3.90
N ALA A 316 -1.04 -11.26 4.77
CA ALA A 316 -1.04 -12.68 4.41
C ALA A 316 -2.38 -13.15 3.87
N GLY A 317 -3.50 -12.86 4.56
CA GLY A 317 -4.83 -13.32 4.17
C GLY A 317 -5.21 -12.94 2.74
N SER A 318 -4.95 -11.69 2.33
CA SER A 318 -5.26 -11.21 0.97
C SER A 318 -4.41 -11.89 -0.10
N ASN A 319 -3.15 -12.23 0.19
CA ASN A 319 -2.30 -12.96 -0.74
C ASN A 319 -2.67 -14.45 -0.79
N ILE A 320 -3.13 -15.04 0.32
CA ILE A 320 -3.71 -16.39 0.33
C ILE A 320 -4.98 -16.44 -0.52
N ILE A 321 -5.82 -15.40 -0.49
CA ILE A 321 -6.98 -15.28 -1.39
C ILE A 321 -6.51 -15.24 -2.85
N SER A 322 -5.40 -14.58 -3.19
CA SER A 322 -4.82 -14.63 -4.54
C SER A 322 -4.43 -16.06 -4.95
N VAL A 323 -3.90 -16.84 -4.01
CA VAL A 323 -3.60 -18.27 -4.23
C VAL A 323 -4.88 -19.08 -4.42
N ALA A 324 -5.90 -18.85 -3.60
CA ALA A 324 -7.20 -19.51 -3.71
C ALA A 324 -7.85 -19.26 -5.09
N ILE A 325 -7.83 -18.01 -5.57
CA ILE A 325 -8.32 -17.65 -6.90
C ILE A 325 -7.51 -18.37 -7.99
N ARG A 326 -6.16 -18.41 -7.87
CA ARG A 326 -5.31 -19.12 -8.80
C ARG A 326 -5.63 -20.61 -8.88
N ASN A 327 -5.83 -21.24 -7.72
CA ASN A 327 -6.08 -22.67 -7.64
C ASN A 327 -7.45 -23.05 -8.20
N VAL A 328 -8.47 -22.20 -8.05
CA VAL A 328 -9.81 -22.42 -8.61
C VAL A 328 -9.85 -22.23 -10.13
N LEU A 329 -9.09 -21.28 -10.64
CA LEU A 329 -9.05 -20.99 -12.08
C LEU A 329 -8.16 -21.97 -12.86
N HIS A 330 -7.29 -22.73 -12.21
CA HIS A 330 -6.39 -23.76 -12.73
C HIS A 330 -5.48 -23.31 -13.86
N ASP A 331 -6.01 -22.65 -14.91
CA ASP A 331 -5.22 -22.19 -16.05
C ASP A 331 -4.55 -20.83 -15.75
N ARG A 332 -3.23 -20.77 -15.98
CA ARG A 332 -2.42 -19.60 -15.70
C ARG A 332 -2.82 -18.36 -16.50
N SER A 333 -3.16 -18.55 -17.77
CA SER A 333 -3.54 -17.43 -18.65
C SER A 333 -4.90 -16.85 -18.22
N THR A 334 -5.84 -17.71 -17.88
CA THR A 334 -7.14 -17.34 -17.32
C THR A 334 -6.98 -16.57 -16.00
N TYR A 335 -6.12 -17.06 -15.11
CA TYR A 335 -5.83 -16.40 -13.84
C TYR A 335 -5.24 -14.99 -14.05
N LEU A 336 -4.21 -14.86 -14.89
CA LEU A 336 -3.55 -13.57 -15.12
C LEU A 336 -4.45 -12.54 -15.81
N ALA A 337 -5.38 -12.99 -16.66
CA ALA A 337 -6.36 -12.13 -17.31
C ALA A 337 -7.61 -11.86 -16.44
N PHE A 338 -7.81 -12.60 -15.35
CA PHE A 338 -9.05 -12.62 -14.58
C PHE A 338 -9.47 -11.24 -14.05
N PRO A 339 -8.63 -10.48 -13.30
CA PRO A 339 -9.04 -9.19 -12.74
C PRO A 339 -9.48 -8.21 -13.82
N LYS A 340 -8.73 -8.17 -14.93
CA LYS A 340 -9.04 -7.30 -16.06
C LYS A 340 -10.38 -7.67 -16.69
N ARG A 341 -10.56 -8.95 -17.06
CA ARG A 341 -11.72 -9.45 -17.78
C ARG A 341 -13.03 -9.32 -16.99
N VAL A 342 -13.00 -9.62 -15.67
CA VAL A 342 -14.25 -9.76 -14.89
C VAL A 342 -14.60 -8.55 -14.04
N LEU A 343 -13.62 -7.65 -13.82
CA LEU A 343 -13.83 -6.50 -12.96
C LEU A 343 -13.40 -5.19 -13.64
N PHE A 344 -12.14 -5.05 -14.10
CA PHE A 344 -11.64 -3.76 -14.56
C PHE A 344 -12.30 -3.34 -15.89
N ASP A 345 -12.33 -4.20 -16.89
CA ASP A 345 -12.95 -3.89 -18.18
C ASP A 345 -14.46 -3.64 -18.06
N PRO A 346 -15.26 -4.50 -17.37
CA PRO A 346 -16.68 -4.23 -17.16
C PRO A 346 -16.96 -2.90 -16.49
N LEU A 347 -16.09 -2.46 -15.53
CA LEU A 347 -16.23 -1.18 -14.84
C LEU A 347 -15.69 0.00 -15.64
N GLY A 348 -15.02 -0.22 -16.78
CA GLY A 348 -14.32 0.81 -17.53
C GLY A 348 -13.08 1.36 -16.79
N MET A 349 -12.47 0.55 -15.93
CA MET A 349 -11.25 0.89 -15.20
C MET A 349 -10.01 0.61 -16.08
N SER A 350 -9.89 1.33 -17.18
CA SER A 350 -8.89 1.07 -18.23
C SER A 350 -7.44 1.23 -17.76
N SER A 351 -7.21 2.02 -16.71
CA SER A 351 -5.88 2.23 -16.13
C SER A 351 -5.50 1.20 -15.05
N ALA A 352 -6.45 0.36 -14.63
CA ALA A 352 -6.26 -0.53 -13.49
C ALA A 352 -5.32 -1.69 -13.81
N VAL A 353 -4.30 -1.86 -12.97
CA VAL A 353 -3.34 -2.96 -13.04
C VAL A 353 -3.18 -3.56 -11.65
N LEU A 354 -3.40 -4.87 -11.52
CA LEU A 354 -3.05 -5.64 -10.34
C LEU A 354 -1.74 -6.39 -10.61
N GLU A 355 -0.68 -6.02 -9.90
CA GLU A 355 0.66 -6.56 -10.16
C GLU A 355 0.87 -7.92 -9.51
N THR A 356 1.75 -8.75 -10.14
CA THR A 356 2.12 -10.07 -9.63
C THR A 356 3.53 -10.07 -9.04
N ASP A 357 3.84 -11.11 -8.28
CA ASP A 357 5.20 -11.51 -7.93
C ASP A 357 5.93 -12.16 -9.12
N ALA A 358 7.17 -12.65 -8.89
CA ALA A 358 7.98 -13.33 -9.91
C ALA A 358 7.39 -14.69 -10.30
N ALA A 359 6.72 -15.38 -9.41
CA ALA A 359 6.05 -16.66 -9.69
C ALA A 359 4.72 -16.49 -10.45
N GLY A 360 4.20 -15.26 -10.55
CA GLY A 360 2.95 -14.92 -11.23
C GLY A 360 1.72 -14.94 -10.33
N THR A 361 1.90 -14.92 -9.02
CA THR A 361 0.79 -14.75 -8.07
C THR A 361 0.49 -13.27 -7.89
N PHE A 362 -0.77 -12.84 -7.97
CA PHE A 362 -1.16 -11.47 -7.70
C PHE A 362 -0.82 -11.06 -6.27
N ILE A 363 -0.25 -9.88 -6.10
CA ILE A 363 0.03 -9.29 -4.79
C ILE A 363 -1.23 -8.58 -4.32
N GLY A 364 -2.25 -9.37 -3.96
CA GLY A 364 -3.60 -8.90 -3.63
C GLY A 364 -3.68 -7.99 -2.41
N SER A 365 -2.61 -7.93 -1.61
CA SER A 365 -2.56 -7.05 -0.44
C SER A 365 -2.19 -5.59 -0.76
N SER A 366 -1.51 -5.29 -1.90
CA SER A 366 -0.75 -4.03 -1.97
C SER A 366 -0.64 -3.34 -3.33
N TYR A 367 -0.62 -4.02 -4.46
CA TYR A 367 -0.16 -3.43 -5.72
C TYR A 367 -1.23 -3.37 -6.81
N VAL A 368 -2.40 -2.79 -6.50
CA VAL A 368 -3.30 -2.26 -7.53
C VAL A 368 -2.92 -0.81 -7.80
N TYR A 369 -2.68 -0.50 -9.07
CA TYR A 369 -2.53 0.85 -9.58
C TYR A 369 -3.79 1.20 -10.38
N ALA A 370 -4.34 2.38 -10.17
CA ALA A 370 -5.45 2.90 -10.96
C ALA A 370 -5.53 4.43 -10.84
N THR A 371 -6.20 5.09 -11.80
CA THR A 371 -6.50 6.52 -11.69
C THR A 371 -7.52 6.78 -10.58
N ALA A 372 -7.57 8.01 -10.08
CA ALA A 372 -8.58 8.39 -9.09
C ALA A 372 -10.02 8.24 -9.63
N ARG A 373 -10.23 8.44 -10.93
CA ARG A 373 -11.51 8.22 -11.60
C ARG A 373 -11.87 6.73 -11.64
N ASP A 374 -10.91 5.84 -11.89
CA ASP A 374 -11.15 4.38 -11.87
C ASP A 374 -11.44 3.88 -10.46
N TRP A 375 -10.74 4.38 -9.45
CA TRP A 375 -11.09 4.11 -8.06
C TRP A 375 -12.50 4.60 -7.69
N ALA A 376 -12.96 5.71 -8.26
CA ALA A 376 -14.33 6.17 -8.07
C ALA A 376 -15.34 5.21 -8.72
N ARG A 377 -15.06 4.66 -9.92
CA ARG A 377 -15.88 3.61 -10.57
C ARG A 377 -15.96 2.34 -9.70
N PHE A 378 -14.82 1.94 -9.13
CA PHE A 378 -14.78 0.83 -8.18
C PHE A 378 -15.68 1.08 -6.96
N GLY A 379 -15.62 2.27 -6.37
CA GLY A 379 -16.50 2.66 -5.26
C GLY A 379 -17.98 2.64 -5.65
N MET A 380 -18.31 3.07 -6.87
CA MET A 380 -19.69 3.05 -7.39
C MET A 380 -20.25 1.62 -7.54
N LEU A 381 -19.43 0.61 -7.82
CA LEU A 381 -19.88 -0.78 -7.85
C LEU A 381 -20.49 -1.19 -6.50
N TYR A 382 -19.81 -0.86 -5.39
CA TYR A 382 -20.32 -1.15 -4.04
C TYR A 382 -21.50 -0.27 -3.65
N LEU A 383 -21.48 0.99 -4.07
CA LEU A 383 -22.58 1.93 -3.87
C LEU A 383 -23.89 1.42 -4.51
N ARG A 384 -23.77 0.73 -5.65
CA ARG A 384 -24.89 0.17 -6.44
C ARG A 384 -25.12 -1.31 -6.20
N ASP A 385 -24.78 -1.80 -5.02
CA ASP A 385 -25.00 -3.20 -4.62
C ASP A 385 -24.50 -4.22 -5.65
N GLY A 386 -23.34 -3.97 -6.24
CA GLY A 386 -22.73 -4.87 -7.21
C GLY A 386 -23.30 -4.82 -8.61
N PHE A 387 -24.18 -3.85 -8.92
CA PHE A 387 -24.68 -3.60 -10.28
C PHE A 387 -23.84 -2.58 -11.01
N TRP A 388 -23.62 -2.82 -12.30
CA TRP A 388 -22.92 -1.90 -13.18
C TRP A 388 -23.46 -2.00 -14.61
N ASN A 389 -23.87 -0.85 -15.19
CA ASN A 389 -24.40 -0.78 -16.56
C ASN A 389 -25.44 -1.84 -16.89
N GLY A 390 -26.39 -2.08 -15.97
CA GLY A 390 -27.45 -3.08 -16.13
C GLY A 390 -27.03 -4.54 -15.90
N ALA A 391 -25.75 -4.81 -15.65
CA ALA A 391 -25.23 -6.13 -15.33
C ALA A 391 -24.90 -6.27 -13.84
N ARG A 392 -25.16 -7.45 -13.28
CA ARG A 392 -24.74 -7.79 -11.92
C ARG A 392 -23.31 -8.34 -11.94
N ILE A 393 -22.40 -7.62 -11.33
CA ILE A 393 -20.99 -8.02 -11.21
C ILE A 393 -20.76 -8.81 -9.91
N LEU A 394 -21.28 -8.33 -8.78
CA LEU A 394 -21.18 -9.01 -7.47
C LEU A 394 -22.50 -9.75 -7.15
N PRO A 395 -22.48 -10.85 -6.40
CA PRO A 395 -23.69 -11.59 -6.08
C PRO A 395 -24.63 -10.78 -5.17
N PRO A 396 -25.94 -11.08 -5.17
CA PRO A 396 -26.88 -10.46 -4.24
C PRO A 396 -26.42 -10.64 -2.79
N GLY A 397 -26.55 -9.57 -1.97
CA GLY A 397 -26.16 -9.60 -0.56
C GLY A 397 -24.65 -9.50 -0.31
N TRP A 398 -23.80 -9.40 -1.36
CA TRP A 398 -22.35 -9.32 -1.19
C TRP A 398 -21.90 -8.04 -0.49
N VAL A 399 -22.53 -6.92 -0.80
CA VAL A 399 -22.23 -5.64 -0.15
C VAL A 399 -22.66 -5.66 1.31
N ASP A 400 -23.79 -6.29 1.63
CA ASP A 400 -24.23 -6.49 3.03
C ASP A 400 -23.28 -7.40 3.79
N TYR A 401 -22.84 -8.51 3.18
CA TYR A 401 -21.80 -9.36 3.73
C TYR A 401 -20.50 -8.56 3.98
N THR A 402 -20.10 -7.75 3.00
CA THR A 402 -18.88 -6.94 3.09
C THR A 402 -18.92 -5.93 4.24
N ARG A 403 -20.07 -5.28 4.48
CA ARG A 403 -20.25 -4.30 5.55
C ARG A 403 -20.60 -4.89 6.93
N THR A 404 -20.82 -6.19 7.00
CA THR A 404 -21.04 -6.85 8.29
C THR A 404 -19.71 -6.88 9.08
N PRO A 405 -19.69 -6.37 10.33
CA PRO A 405 -18.48 -6.36 11.13
C PRO A 405 -17.87 -7.75 11.30
N ALA A 406 -16.54 -7.84 11.24
CA ALA A 406 -15.81 -9.05 11.54
C ALA A 406 -16.08 -9.48 12.99
N PRO A 407 -16.55 -10.71 13.24
CA PRO A 407 -16.93 -11.13 14.61
C PRO A 407 -15.78 -11.01 15.62
N ALA A 408 -14.55 -11.30 15.20
CA ALA A 408 -13.36 -11.23 16.04
C ALA A 408 -12.80 -9.79 16.21
N ASP A 409 -13.29 -8.80 15.48
CA ASP A 409 -12.95 -7.39 15.72
C ASP A 409 -13.87 -6.82 16.80
N GLU A 410 -13.41 -6.79 18.05
CA GLU A 410 -14.18 -6.27 19.19
C GLU A 410 -14.63 -4.83 18.98
N ALA A 411 -13.84 -4.02 18.28
CA ALA A 411 -14.17 -2.63 17.96
C ALA A 411 -15.16 -2.49 16.78
N LYS A 412 -15.44 -3.58 16.05
CA LYS A 412 -16.36 -3.63 14.90
C LYS A 412 -16.06 -2.61 13.80
N ARG A 413 -14.78 -2.30 13.61
CA ARG A 413 -14.31 -1.31 12.64
C ARG A 413 -14.01 -1.88 11.27
N TYR A 414 -13.96 -3.21 11.15
CA TYR A 414 -13.59 -3.90 9.92
C TYR A 414 -14.66 -4.91 9.48
N GLY A 415 -14.94 -4.95 8.19
CA GLY A 415 -15.81 -5.92 7.56
C GLY A 415 -15.04 -7.00 6.79
N ALA A 416 -15.45 -7.30 5.55
CA ALA A 416 -14.72 -8.21 4.68
C ALA A 416 -13.85 -7.40 3.69
N HIS A 417 -12.56 -7.20 3.98
CA HIS A 417 -11.61 -6.39 3.21
C HIS A 417 -12.04 -4.92 2.98
N PHE A 418 -12.89 -4.41 3.85
CA PHE A 418 -13.27 -3.00 3.94
C PHE A 418 -13.28 -2.54 5.38
N TRP A 419 -12.88 -1.31 5.60
CA TRP A 419 -13.06 -0.61 6.85
C TRP A 419 -14.50 -0.07 6.94
N LEU A 420 -15.10 -0.19 8.12
CA LEU A 420 -16.44 0.34 8.45
C LEU A 420 -16.33 1.69 9.14
N GLU A 421 -15.17 1.97 9.71
CA GLU A 421 -14.77 3.28 10.21
C GLU A 421 -13.42 3.65 9.58
N ILE A 422 -13.11 4.94 9.54
CA ILE A 422 -11.81 5.40 9.07
C ILE A 422 -10.72 4.89 10.02
N PRO A 423 -9.62 4.30 9.52
CA PRO A 423 -8.50 3.87 10.35
C PRO A 423 -8.04 4.99 11.28
N LEU A 424 -7.80 4.66 12.56
CA LEU A 424 -7.57 5.66 13.62
C LEU A 424 -6.39 6.60 13.34
N GLU A 425 -5.38 6.11 12.66
CA GLU A 425 -4.22 6.92 12.27
C GLU A 425 -4.56 8.08 11.32
N TYR A 426 -5.70 7.99 10.60
CA TYR A 426 -6.20 9.02 9.67
C TYR A 426 -7.51 9.68 10.14
N ALA A 427 -7.93 9.45 11.36
CA ALA A 427 -9.25 9.84 11.83
C ALA A 427 -9.25 11.14 12.68
N GLY A 428 -8.08 11.72 12.93
CA GLY A 428 -7.95 12.90 13.79
C GLY A 428 -8.52 12.67 15.19
N SER A 429 -9.15 13.70 15.76
CA SER A 429 -9.79 13.62 17.09
C SER A 429 -11.21 13.03 17.07
N ASN A 430 -11.82 12.89 15.90
CA ASN A 430 -13.19 12.38 15.76
C ASN A 430 -13.30 11.40 14.57
N PRO A 431 -13.15 10.09 14.80
CA PRO A 431 -13.20 9.08 13.75
C PRO A 431 -14.60 8.87 13.15
N ARG A 432 -15.65 9.23 13.89
CA ARG A 432 -17.02 8.92 13.49
C ARG A 432 -17.54 9.89 12.42
N LEU A 433 -18.10 9.31 11.38
CA LEU A 433 -18.88 10.04 10.39
C LEU A 433 -20.35 10.15 10.84
N PRO A 434 -21.08 11.19 10.37
CA PRO A 434 -22.49 11.37 10.72
C PRO A 434 -23.42 10.34 10.05
N VAL A 435 -22.90 9.55 9.14
CA VAL A 435 -23.61 8.50 8.38
C VAL A 435 -22.73 7.29 8.18
N PRO A 436 -23.30 6.07 8.07
CA PRO A 436 -22.53 4.86 7.74
C PRO A 436 -21.83 4.99 6.40
N ALA A 437 -20.60 4.48 6.33
CA ALA A 437 -19.79 4.47 5.14
C ALA A 437 -18.94 3.19 5.08
N LEU A 438 -18.46 2.85 3.87
CA LEU A 438 -17.42 1.85 3.63
C LEU A 438 -16.16 2.55 3.17
N HIS A 439 -15.01 2.05 3.61
CA HIS A 439 -13.73 2.62 3.23
C HIS A 439 -12.78 1.51 2.72
N ALA A 440 -12.35 1.63 1.45
CA ALA A 440 -11.09 1.02 1.06
C ALA A 440 -9.99 2.01 1.46
N ALA A 441 -9.04 1.54 2.27
CA ALA A 441 -7.96 2.38 2.79
C ALA A 441 -6.59 1.75 2.49
N GLY A 442 -5.61 2.59 2.20
CA GLY A 442 -4.26 2.17 1.86
C GLY A 442 -3.19 3.08 2.47
N HIS A 443 -2.00 2.54 2.59
CA HIS A 443 -0.81 3.23 3.07
C HIS A 443 -0.66 4.61 2.42
N GLU A 444 -0.06 5.58 3.11
CA GLU A 444 0.12 6.97 2.67
C GLU A 444 -1.21 7.72 2.44
N GLY A 445 -2.31 7.26 3.04
CA GLY A 445 -3.61 7.93 3.00
C GLY A 445 -4.37 7.77 1.69
N GLN A 446 -4.29 6.62 1.06
CA GLN A 446 -5.17 6.28 -0.06
C GLN A 446 -6.55 5.94 0.48
N PHE A 447 -7.61 6.52 -0.11
CA PHE A 447 -8.99 6.25 0.33
C PHE A 447 -9.96 6.20 -0.85
N VAL A 448 -10.85 5.22 -0.81
CA VAL A 448 -12.16 5.26 -1.47
C VAL A 448 -13.22 5.18 -0.37
N THR A 449 -13.91 6.27 -0.11
CA THR A 449 -15.00 6.34 0.87
C THR A 449 -16.33 6.30 0.14
N ILE A 450 -17.19 5.35 0.49
CA ILE A 450 -18.49 5.08 -0.12
C ILE A 450 -19.58 5.39 0.89
N VAL A 451 -20.49 6.31 0.56
CA VAL A 451 -21.55 6.78 1.45
C VAL A 451 -22.92 6.53 0.80
N PRO A 452 -23.56 5.36 1.05
CA PRO A 452 -24.80 4.96 0.36
C PRO A 452 -25.93 5.95 0.56
N SER A 453 -26.13 6.48 1.76
CA SER A 453 -27.23 7.44 2.07
C SER A 453 -27.10 8.80 1.37
N ARG A 454 -26.02 9.03 0.62
CA ARG A 454 -25.75 10.26 -0.12
C ARG A 454 -25.50 10.02 -1.60
N ASP A 455 -25.60 8.76 -2.06
CA ASP A 455 -25.22 8.33 -3.41
C ASP A 455 -23.83 8.89 -3.80
N LEU A 456 -22.84 8.74 -2.87
CA LEU A 456 -21.59 9.48 -2.89
C LEU A 456 -20.39 8.53 -2.79
N VAL A 457 -19.39 8.77 -3.66
CA VAL A 457 -18.05 8.19 -3.57
C VAL A 457 -17.03 9.31 -3.52
N ILE A 458 -16.11 9.22 -2.55
CA ILE A 458 -15.02 10.17 -2.36
C ILE A 458 -13.71 9.42 -2.48
N VAL A 459 -12.86 9.81 -3.43
CA VAL A 459 -11.51 9.26 -3.61
C VAL A 459 -10.50 10.30 -3.20
N ARG A 460 -9.54 9.88 -2.40
CA ARG A 460 -8.32 10.64 -2.14
C ARG A 460 -7.12 9.76 -2.36
N LEU A 461 -6.20 10.17 -3.22
CA LEU A 461 -4.90 9.54 -3.41
C LEU A 461 -3.80 10.51 -2.97
N GLY A 462 -2.79 10.01 -2.27
CA GLY A 462 -1.74 10.86 -1.72
C GLY A 462 -0.42 10.15 -1.47
N ARG A 463 0.50 10.87 -0.81
CA ARG A 463 1.77 10.36 -0.28
C ARG A 463 2.03 10.92 1.11
N THR A 464 1.07 10.71 1.99
CA THR A 464 1.13 11.19 3.37
C THR A 464 1.97 10.24 4.21
N ARG A 465 3.25 10.54 4.33
CA ARG A 465 4.21 9.75 5.12
C ARG A 465 3.81 9.64 6.59
N TYR A 466 3.33 10.73 7.13
CA TYR A 466 2.92 10.81 8.54
C TYR A 466 1.39 10.78 8.61
N PRO A 467 0.76 9.67 9.03
CA PRO A 467 -0.70 9.54 8.99
C PRO A 467 -1.44 10.69 9.67
N HIS A 468 -0.93 11.19 10.80
CA HIS A 468 -1.52 12.32 11.54
C HIS A 468 -1.55 13.66 10.77
N ALA A 469 -0.81 13.78 9.66
CA ALA A 469 -0.85 14.96 8.79
C ALA A 469 -2.15 15.07 7.97
N TRP A 470 -2.88 13.95 7.84
CA TRP A 470 -4.13 13.88 7.10
C TRP A 470 -5.29 13.41 7.98
N ASP A 471 -6.34 14.22 8.07
CA ASP A 471 -7.60 13.85 8.72
C ASP A 471 -8.65 13.53 7.65
N GLN A 472 -8.78 12.24 7.31
CA GLN A 472 -9.77 11.76 6.35
C GLN A 472 -11.19 11.97 6.86
N ALA A 473 -11.41 11.84 8.17
CA ALA A 473 -12.74 12.00 8.74
C ALA A 473 -13.22 13.46 8.65
N ALA A 474 -12.35 14.43 8.94
CA ALA A 474 -12.65 15.84 8.75
C ALA A 474 -12.94 16.17 7.29
N PHE A 475 -12.09 15.66 6.36
CA PHE A 475 -12.30 15.87 4.93
C PHE A 475 -13.64 15.33 4.44
N VAL A 476 -13.99 14.09 4.83
CA VAL A 476 -15.28 13.47 4.46
C VAL A 476 -16.44 14.27 5.05
N ARG A 477 -16.35 14.74 6.31
CA ARG A 477 -17.39 15.61 6.91
C ARG A 477 -17.57 16.90 6.14
N ASP A 478 -16.48 17.54 5.71
CA ASP A 478 -16.53 18.79 4.91
C ASP A 478 -17.22 18.55 3.56
N VAL A 479 -16.92 17.43 2.89
CA VAL A 479 -17.60 17.05 1.66
C VAL A 479 -19.08 16.76 1.91
N LEU A 480 -19.42 15.98 2.95
CA LEU A 480 -20.82 15.68 3.31
C LEU A 480 -21.65 16.93 3.65
N ALA A 481 -21.03 17.94 4.26
CA ALA A 481 -21.68 19.23 4.56
C ALA A 481 -21.89 20.10 3.30
N SER A 482 -21.21 19.74 2.21
CA SER A 482 -21.20 20.52 0.96
C SER A 482 -22.03 19.89 -0.17
N VAL A 483 -22.56 18.67 0.03
CA VAL A 483 -23.39 17.97 -0.95
C VAL A 483 -24.83 17.86 -0.46
N GLU A 484 -25.78 17.95 -1.38
CA GLU A 484 -27.19 17.78 -1.06
C GLU A 484 -27.51 16.34 -0.66
N ARG A 485 -28.58 16.15 0.12
CA ARG A 485 -29.11 14.81 0.37
C ARG A 485 -29.63 14.25 -0.95
N ALA A 486 -29.32 12.98 -1.23
CA ALA A 486 -29.97 12.29 -2.33
C ALA A 486 -31.49 12.36 -2.13
N THR A 487 -32.21 12.92 -3.08
CA THR A 487 -33.67 12.81 -3.13
C THR A 487 -34.02 11.33 -3.29
N GLN A 488 -34.75 10.77 -2.34
CA GLN A 488 -35.26 9.40 -2.37
C GLN A 488 -36.26 9.21 -3.50
#